data_5f012057a44b36c0f60f6f558431e624
#
_entry.id   5f012057a44b36c0f60f6f558431e624
#
_cell.length_a   1.000
_cell.length_b   1.000
_cell.length_c   1.000
_cell.angle_alpha   90.00
_cell.angle_beta   90.00
_cell.angle_gamma   90.00
#
_symmetry.space_group_name_H-M   'P 1'
#
loop_
_entity.id
_entity.type
_entity.pdbx_description
1 polymer ?
#
loop_
_entity_poly.entity_id
_entity_poly.type
_entity_poly.pdbx_seq_one_letter_code
_entity_poly.pdbx_strand_id
1 'polypeptide(L)'
;MKKILIAAVATMTLAAPTQAGWFSNYFKYTKTKNPIVLVPGIFAFDTIAGIDYWYQIPSAIESRGGTVFVPKINAFDGSVERGEQLIAQLDEIKASSRGKITKFNLMGHSQGGVTSRYVMTVRPDLVASVTSMSTPHTGSPVADLLTGV
;
A
#
# COMPACT_ATOMS: atom_id res chain seq x y z
N MET A 1 6.04 61.80 16.99
CA MET A 1 6.09 60.46 17.55
C MET A 1 5.19 59.44 16.81
N LYS A 2 4.96 59.57 15.48
CA LYS A 2 4.08 58.66 14.69
C LYS A 2 4.79 57.93 13.54
N LYS A 3 6.12 58.01 13.44
CA LYS A 3 6.89 57.41 12.33
C LYS A 3 7.72 56.17 12.68
N ILE A 4 7.73 55.73 13.94
CA ILE A 4 8.53 54.57 14.40
C ILE A 4 7.72 53.27 14.44
N LEU A 5 6.38 53.36 14.41
CA LEU A 5 5.53 52.14 14.51
C LEU A 5 5.32 51.38 13.19
N ILE A 6 5.66 52.01 12.04
CA ILE A 6 5.43 51.36 10.72
C ILE A 6 6.61 50.47 10.28
N ALA A 7 7.80 50.72 10.82
CA ALA A 7 9.00 49.92 10.45
C ALA A 7 9.08 48.54 11.14
N ALA A 8 8.38 48.35 12.25
CA ALA A 8 8.43 47.07 13.00
C ALA A 8 7.51 45.97 12.45
N VAL A 9 6.49 46.32 11.64
CA VAL A 9 5.54 45.35 11.07
C VAL A 9 6.06 44.75 9.75
N ALA A 10 6.94 45.45 9.04
CA ALA A 10 7.45 44.98 7.73
C ALA A 10 8.54 43.89 7.83
N THR A 11 9.16 43.72 8.99
CA THR A 11 10.25 42.72 9.17
C THR A 11 9.80 41.32 9.62
N MET A 12 8.52 41.16 10.00
CA MET A 12 8.00 39.85 10.41
C MET A 12 7.46 38.96 9.27
N THR A 13 7.34 39.48 8.06
CA THR A 13 6.75 38.74 6.93
C THR A 13 7.77 38.03 6.04
N LEU A 14 9.08 38.15 6.28
CA LEU A 14 10.12 37.54 5.44
C LEU A 14 10.75 36.26 6.01
N ALA A 15 10.34 35.82 7.20
CA ALA A 15 10.88 34.59 7.81
C ALA A 15 9.98 33.32 7.67
N ALA A 16 8.89 33.40 6.90
CA ALA A 16 7.90 32.35 6.82
C ALA A 16 8.10 31.22 5.77
N PRO A 17 9.06 31.24 4.82
CA PRO A 17 9.12 30.15 3.81
C PRO A 17 9.87 28.89 4.24
N THR A 18 10.65 28.90 5.30
CA THR A 18 11.51 27.74 5.66
C THR A 18 10.85 26.68 6.53
N GLN A 19 9.72 26.98 7.17
CA GLN A 19 9.02 26.01 8.03
C GLN A 19 7.94 25.19 7.30
N ALA A 20 7.42 25.68 6.18
CA ALA A 20 6.39 24.99 5.41
C ALA A 20 6.88 23.62 4.84
N GLY A 21 8.16 23.51 4.50
CA GLY A 21 8.75 22.27 3.97
C GLY A 21 8.86 21.17 5.01
N TRP A 22 9.19 21.49 6.26
CA TRP A 22 9.32 20.52 7.34
C TRP A 22 7.94 19.96 7.76
N PHE A 23 6.96 20.82 7.92
CA PHE A 23 5.59 20.42 8.23
C PHE A 23 4.95 19.59 7.09
N SER A 24 5.19 19.94 5.82
CA SER A 24 4.64 19.17 4.70
C SER A 24 5.21 17.77 4.61
N ASN A 25 6.48 17.55 5.01
CA ASN A 25 7.09 16.23 5.06
C ASN A 25 6.63 15.41 6.27
N TYR A 26 6.36 16.05 7.41
CA TYR A 26 5.81 15.38 8.59
C TYR A 26 4.43 14.77 8.32
N PHE A 27 3.61 15.42 7.49
CA PHE A 27 2.29 14.93 7.12
C PHE A 27 2.28 13.89 5.97
N LYS A 28 3.45 13.57 5.40
CA LYS A 28 3.60 12.60 4.30
C LYS A 28 4.33 11.31 4.72
N TYR A 29 4.10 10.86 5.92
CA TYR A 29 4.87 9.75 6.50
C TYR A 29 4.56 8.37 5.87
N THR A 30 3.49 8.23 5.08
CA THR A 30 3.20 7.02 4.29
C THR A 30 3.77 7.06 2.87
N LYS A 31 4.43 8.18 2.49
CA LYS A 31 5.06 8.29 1.17
C LYS A 31 6.25 7.36 1.06
N THR A 32 6.13 6.36 0.19
CA THR A 32 7.20 5.40 -0.13
C THR A 32 7.69 5.60 -1.56
N LYS A 33 8.91 5.12 -1.85
CA LYS A 33 9.48 5.14 -3.21
C LYS A 33 8.65 4.31 -4.19
N ASN A 34 8.24 3.13 -3.74
CA ASN A 34 7.43 2.20 -4.52
C ASN A 34 6.01 2.19 -3.95
N PRO A 35 4.97 2.11 -4.78
CA PRO A 35 3.60 2.05 -4.29
C PRO A 35 3.36 0.81 -3.43
N ILE A 36 2.41 0.92 -2.51
CA ILE A 36 1.95 -0.15 -1.64
C ILE A 36 0.84 -0.92 -2.35
N VAL A 37 0.88 -2.25 -2.29
CA VAL A 37 -0.17 -3.13 -2.79
C VAL A 37 -0.71 -3.93 -1.61
N LEU A 38 -2.00 -3.76 -1.31
CA LEU A 38 -2.67 -4.47 -0.22
C LEU A 38 -3.27 -5.77 -0.75
N VAL A 39 -2.62 -6.89 -0.43
CA VAL A 39 -2.99 -8.22 -0.93
C VAL A 39 -3.90 -8.92 0.08
N PRO A 40 -5.18 -9.15 -0.26
CA PRO A 40 -6.16 -9.70 0.69
C PRO A 40 -5.97 -11.20 0.94
N GLY A 41 -6.53 -11.68 2.05
CA GLY A 41 -6.55 -13.09 2.41
C GLY A 41 -7.67 -13.91 1.76
N ILE A 42 -7.90 -15.11 2.29
CA ILE A 42 -9.04 -15.96 1.94
C ILE A 42 -10.34 -15.30 2.42
N PHE A 43 -11.44 -15.57 1.73
CA PHE A 43 -12.76 -14.96 1.99
C PHE A 43 -12.76 -13.41 1.92
N ALA A 44 -11.76 -12.82 1.28
CA ALA A 44 -11.74 -11.40 1.03
C ALA A 44 -12.74 -11.07 -0.09
N PHE A 45 -14.00 -10.96 0.29
CA PHE A 45 -15.01 -10.33 -0.57
C PHE A 45 -14.71 -8.83 -0.64
N ASP A 46 -15.01 -8.19 -1.75
CA ASP A 46 -14.87 -6.73 -1.87
C ASP A 46 -15.59 -6.02 -0.72
N THR A 47 -16.71 -6.60 -0.28
CA THR A 47 -17.51 -6.11 0.85
C THR A 47 -18.14 -7.27 1.63
N ILE A 48 -17.96 -7.29 2.95
CA ILE A 48 -18.73 -8.16 3.87
C ILE A 48 -19.70 -7.26 4.63
N ALA A 49 -21.01 -7.49 4.47
CA ALA A 49 -22.06 -6.70 5.11
C ALA A 49 -21.92 -5.18 4.85
N GLY A 50 -21.45 -4.77 3.66
CA GLY A 50 -21.26 -3.36 3.31
C GLY A 50 -19.93 -2.75 3.79
N ILE A 51 -19.02 -3.54 4.35
CA ILE A 51 -17.72 -3.08 4.81
C ILE A 51 -16.63 -3.70 3.91
N ASP A 52 -15.79 -2.85 3.32
CA ASP A 52 -14.66 -3.28 2.52
C ASP A 52 -13.62 -4.03 3.35
N TYR A 53 -12.97 -5.04 2.77
CA TYR A 53 -11.92 -5.81 3.44
C TYR A 53 -10.80 -4.92 4.02
N TRP A 54 -10.42 -3.88 3.30
CA TRP A 54 -9.40 -2.90 3.70
C TRP A 54 -10.02 -1.59 4.17
N TYR A 55 -11.18 -1.64 4.86
CA TYR A 55 -11.90 -0.45 5.31
C TYR A 55 -10.98 0.64 5.87
N GLN A 56 -11.08 1.85 5.31
CA GLN A 56 -10.30 3.06 5.64
C GLN A 56 -8.77 2.97 5.48
N ILE A 57 -8.16 1.79 5.25
CA ILE A 57 -6.70 1.64 5.14
C ILE A 57 -6.15 2.34 3.90
N PRO A 58 -6.70 2.13 2.68
CA PRO A 58 -6.24 2.85 1.49
C PRO A 58 -6.30 4.37 1.66
N SER A 59 -7.44 4.90 2.08
CA SER A 59 -7.63 6.33 2.28
C SER A 59 -6.69 6.93 3.34
N ALA A 60 -6.41 6.19 4.42
CA ALA A 60 -5.46 6.60 5.44
C ALA A 60 -4.02 6.70 4.88
N ILE A 61 -3.61 5.74 4.03
CA ILE A 61 -2.30 5.75 3.35
C ILE A 61 -2.22 6.93 2.37
N GLU A 62 -3.24 7.11 1.53
CA GLU A 62 -3.27 8.15 0.50
C GLU A 62 -3.30 9.56 1.09
N SER A 63 -4.08 9.77 2.15
CA SER A 63 -4.17 11.06 2.85
C SER A 63 -2.84 11.53 3.45
N ARG A 64 -1.88 10.61 3.61
CA ARG A 64 -0.54 10.88 4.13
C ARG A 64 0.56 10.72 3.07
N GLY A 65 0.18 10.81 1.78
CA GLY A 65 1.08 10.90 0.63
C GLY A 65 1.57 9.57 0.07
N GLY A 66 1.06 8.43 0.56
CA GLY A 66 1.31 7.12 -0.03
C GLY A 66 0.53 6.91 -1.32
N THR A 67 1.02 6.03 -2.16
CA THR A 67 0.28 5.49 -3.31
C THR A 67 -0.07 4.05 -3.00
N VAL A 68 -1.35 3.69 -3.09
CA VAL A 68 -1.82 2.36 -2.73
C VAL A 68 -2.69 1.76 -3.85
N PHE A 69 -2.55 0.46 -4.06
CA PHE A 69 -3.38 -0.34 -4.95
C PHE A 69 -3.99 -1.51 -4.17
N VAL A 70 -5.25 -1.80 -4.45
CA VAL A 70 -5.97 -2.94 -3.89
C VAL A 70 -6.37 -3.85 -5.06
N PRO A 71 -5.62 -4.93 -5.32
CA PRO A 71 -5.91 -5.82 -6.44
C PRO A 71 -7.18 -6.64 -6.15
N LYS A 72 -7.93 -6.93 -7.22
CA LYS A 72 -9.07 -7.84 -7.18
C LYS A 72 -8.59 -9.26 -7.46
N ILE A 73 -8.55 -10.07 -6.41
CA ILE A 73 -8.07 -11.45 -6.45
C ILE A 73 -9.22 -12.35 -6.01
N ASN A 74 -9.43 -13.48 -6.70
CA ASN A 74 -10.46 -14.41 -6.31
C ASN A 74 -10.20 -14.94 -4.89
N ALA A 75 -11.22 -14.85 -4.05
CA ALA A 75 -11.15 -15.19 -2.63
C ALA A 75 -10.99 -16.69 -2.36
N PHE A 76 -11.35 -17.55 -3.32
CA PHE A 76 -11.42 -19.01 -3.16
C PHE A 76 -10.32 -19.76 -3.91
N ASP A 77 -9.55 -19.10 -4.75
CA ASP A 77 -8.47 -19.73 -5.51
C ASP A 77 -7.27 -20.07 -4.62
N GLY A 78 -6.49 -21.03 -5.07
CA GLY A 78 -5.22 -21.40 -4.46
C GLY A 78 -4.18 -20.28 -4.51
N SER A 79 -3.10 -20.41 -3.74
CA SER A 79 -2.09 -19.36 -3.64
C SER A 79 -1.33 -19.12 -4.95
N VAL A 80 -1.22 -20.13 -5.82
CA VAL A 80 -0.59 -20.03 -7.14
C VAL A 80 -1.47 -19.21 -8.08
N GLU A 81 -2.73 -19.61 -8.25
CA GLU A 81 -3.69 -18.92 -9.12
C GLU A 81 -3.90 -17.47 -8.69
N ARG A 82 -3.97 -17.24 -7.39
CA ARG A 82 -4.05 -15.89 -6.81
C ARG A 82 -2.77 -15.09 -7.11
N GLY A 83 -1.61 -15.73 -7.08
CA GLY A 83 -0.33 -15.12 -7.43
C GLY A 83 -0.28 -14.70 -8.88
N GLU A 84 -0.75 -15.53 -9.80
CA GLU A 84 -0.82 -15.21 -11.23
C GLU A 84 -1.80 -14.05 -11.52
N GLN A 85 -2.96 -14.02 -10.86
CA GLN A 85 -3.90 -12.91 -10.93
C GLN A 85 -3.27 -11.60 -10.42
N LEU A 86 -2.49 -11.66 -9.35
CA LEU A 86 -1.76 -10.52 -8.83
C LEU A 86 -0.69 -10.04 -9.81
N ILE A 87 0.12 -10.94 -10.36
CA ILE A 87 1.16 -10.62 -11.34
C ILE A 87 0.56 -9.88 -12.54
N ALA A 88 -0.54 -10.39 -13.11
CA ALA A 88 -1.20 -9.77 -14.25
C ALA A 88 -1.61 -8.31 -13.96
N GLN A 89 -2.20 -8.04 -12.78
CA GLN A 89 -2.60 -6.69 -12.40
C GLN A 89 -1.39 -5.78 -12.12
N LEU A 90 -0.31 -6.30 -11.52
CA LEU A 90 0.93 -5.53 -11.30
C LEU A 90 1.59 -5.15 -12.62
N ASP A 91 1.63 -6.06 -13.60
CA ASP A 91 2.15 -5.78 -14.95
C ASP A 91 1.30 -4.72 -15.66
N GLU A 92 -0.03 -4.76 -15.53
CA GLU A 92 -0.93 -3.75 -16.08
C GLU A 92 -0.70 -2.36 -15.44
N ILE A 93 -0.60 -2.29 -14.11
CA ILE A 93 -0.32 -1.04 -13.39
C ILE A 93 1.06 -0.50 -13.80
N LYS A 94 2.08 -1.35 -13.90
CA LYS A 94 3.42 -0.98 -14.31
C LYS A 94 3.42 -0.43 -15.74
N ALA A 95 2.76 -1.11 -16.67
CA ALA A 95 2.65 -0.68 -18.07
C ALA A 95 1.94 0.66 -18.19
N SER A 96 0.80 0.85 -17.50
CA SER A 96 0.01 2.09 -17.53
C SER A 96 0.74 3.26 -16.85
N SER A 97 1.72 3.01 -15.98
CA SER A 97 2.49 4.04 -15.28
C SER A 97 3.47 4.82 -16.15
N ARG A 98 3.69 4.40 -17.40
CA ARG A 98 4.65 5.00 -18.34
C ARG A 98 6.06 5.08 -17.74
N GLY A 99 6.51 4.00 -17.08
CA GLY A 99 7.85 3.90 -16.48
C GLY A 99 8.03 4.56 -15.11
N LYS A 100 6.98 5.17 -14.55
CA LYS A 100 7.04 5.79 -13.21
C LYS A 100 7.08 4.75 -12.09
N ILE A 101 6.45 3.58 -12.29
CA ILE A 101 6.41 2.47 -11.33
C ILE A 101 7.23 1.33 -11.92
N THR A 102 8.26 0.90 -11.19
CA THR A 102 9.12 -0.21 -11.59
C THR A 102 8.95 -1.41 -10.68
N LYS A 103 8.68 -1.19 -9.40
CA LYS A 103 8.49 -2.20 -8.36
C LYS A 103 7.38 -1.80 -7.39
N PHE A 104 6.93 -2.77 -6.60
CA PHE A 104 5.85 -2.63 -5.63
C PHE A 104 6.28 -3.10 -4.24
N ASN A 105 5.73 -2.50 -3.19
CA ASN A 105 5.78 -3.01 -1.82
C ASN A 105 4.50 -3.80 -1.57
N LEU A 106 4.60 -5.11 -1.47
CA LEU A 106 3.45 -5.99 -1.24
C LEU A 106 3.19 -6.11 0.28
N MET A 107 1.97 -5.84 0.71
CA MET A 107 1.51 -6.03 2.08
C MET A 107 0.38 -7.06 2.07
N GLY A 108 0.72 -8.30 2.42
CA GLY A 108 -0.23 -9.42 2.38
C GLY A 108 -0.79 -9.74 3.76
N HIS A 109 -2.12 -9.79 3.86
CA HIS A 109 -2.80 -10.25 5.06
C HIS A 109 -3.26 -11.70 4.90
N SER A 110 -3.07 -12.53 5.95
CA SER A 110 -3.50 -13.93 5.94
C SER A 110 -2.91 -14.68 4.72
N GLN A 111 -3.70 -15.39 3.92
CA GLN A 111 -3.28 -16.03 2.66
C GLN A 111 -2.63 -15.04 1.68
N GLY A 112 -2.97 -13.75 1.73
CA GLY A 112 -2.34 -12.72 0.89
C GLY A 112 -0.83 -12.59 1.10
N GLY A 113 -0.31 -12.93 2.28
CA GLY A 113 1.13 -13.00 2.51
C GLY A 113 1.78 -14.18 1.79
N VAL A 114 1.12 -15.34 1.71
CA VAL A 114 1.58 -16.51 0.92
C VAL A 114 1.56 -16.17 -0.56
N THR A 115 0.47 -15.58 -1.05
CA THR A 115 0.34 -15.05 -2.42
C THR A 115 1.47 -14.06 -2.76
N SER A 116 1.79 -13.12 -1.86
CA SER A 116 2.87 -12.14 -2.05
C SER A 116 4.25 -12.79 -2.12
N ARG A 117 4.49 -13.83 -1.32
CA ARG A 117 5.74 -14.62 -1.39
C ARG A 117 5.86 -15.36 -2.72
N TYR A 118 4.78 -15.94 -3.22
CA TYR A 118 4.75 -16.55 -4.54
C TYR A 118 5.18 -15.53 -5.61
N VAL A 119 4.56 -14.36 -5.64
CA VAL A 119 4.90 -13.30 -6.60
C VAL A 119 6.38 -12.90 -6.48
N MET A 120 6.90 -12.74 -5.26
CA MET A 120 8.30 -12.40 -5.04
C MET A 120 9.25 -13.49 -5.58
N THR A 121 8.85 -14.75 -5.53
CA THR A 121 9.65 -15.88 -6.02
C THR A 121 9.64 -15.97 -7.55
N VAL A 122 8.46 -15.79 -8.17
CA VAL A 122 8.27 -15.96 -9.61
C VAL A 122 8.64 -14.69 -10.39
N ARG A 123 8.34 -13.51 -9.83
CA ARG A 123 8.56 -12.20 -10.46
C ARG A 123 9.28 -11.21 -9.52
N PRO A 124 10.53 -11.51 -9.12
CA PRO A 124 11.31 -10.64 -8.24
C PRO A 124 11.59 -9.25 -8.84
N ASP A 125 11.46 -9.12 -10.15
CA ASP A 125 11.57 -7.86 -10.88
C ASP A 125 10.44 -6.87 -10.53
N LEU A 126 9.26 -7.36 -10.11
CA LEU A 126 8.11 -6.56 -9.72
C LEU A 126 8.12 -6.16 -8.23
N VAL A 127 8.89 -6.84 -7.39
CA VAL A 127 8.79 -6.72 -5.93
C VAL A 127 9.96 -5.96 -5.33
N ALA A 128 9.67 -4.93 -4.57
CA ALA A 128 10.64 -4.19 -3.76
C ALA A 128 10.72 -4.72 -2.33
N SER A 129 9.57 -5.07 -1.74
CA SER A 129 9.46 -5.67 -0.41
C SER A 129 8.18 -6.48 -0.26
N VAL A 130 8.19 -7.43 0.68
CA VAL A 130 6.99 -8.15 1.13
C VAL A 130 6.86 -7.98 2.62
N THR A 131 5.68 -7.54 3.06
CA THR A 131 5.27 -7.51 4.47
C THR A 131 4.11 -8.48 4.65
N SER A 132 4.27 -9.44 5.55
CA SER A 132 3.23 -10.41 5.89
C SER A 132 2.57 -10.05 7.20
N MET A 133 1.24 -9.99 7.20
CA MET A 133 0.42 -9.72 8.38
C MET A 133 -0.43 -10.94 8.67
N SER A 134 -0.26 -11.56 9.85
CA SER A 134 -1.03 -12.75 10.28
C SER A 134 -1.08 -13.86 9.21
N THR A 135 0.05 -14.12 8.55
CA THR A 135 0.15 -15.06 7.43
C THR A 135 0.55 -16.46 7.90
N PRO A 136 -0.17 -17.52 7.53
CA PRO A 136 0.16 -18.90 7.89
C PRO A 136 1.30 -19.45 7.02
N HIS A 137 2.54 -19.03 7.26
CA HIS A 137 3.70 -19.41 6.46
C HIS A 137 4.08 -20.90 6.53
N THR A 138 3.63 -21.59 7.56
CA THR A 138 3.89 -23.02 7.80
C THR A 138 2.66 -23.89 7.59
N GLY A 139 1.63 -23.36 6.93
CA GLY A 139 0.34 -24.03 6.77
C GLY A 139 -0.67 -23.67 7.85
N SER A 140 -1.83 -24.30 7.79
CA SER A 140 -2.93 -24.07 8.72
C SER A 140 -3.80 -25.33 8.82
N PRO A 141 -4.07 -25.86 10.03
CA PRO A 141 -4.98 -26.99 10.21
C PRO A 141 -6.39 -26.76 9.62
N VAL A 142 -6.82 -25.49 9.54
CA VAL A 142 -8.10 -25.14 8.89
C VAL A 142 -8.01 -25.35 7.38
N ALA A 143 -6.88 -25.01 6.76
CA ALA A 143 -6.68 -25.26 5.33
C ALA A 143 -6.64 -26.77 5.05
N ASP A 144 -5.95 -27.55 5.88
CA ASP A 144 -5.86 -29.01 5.76
C ASP A 144 -7.26 -29.65 5.85
N LEU A 145 -8.08 -29.20 6.80
CA LEU A 145 -9.47 -29.66 6.94
C LEU A 145 -10.33 -29.34 5.71
N LEU A 146 -10.16 -28.15 5.12
CA LEU A 146 -10.93 -27.70 3.95
C LEU A 146 -10.50 -28.39 2.66
N THR A 147 -9.25 -28.83 2.57
CA THR A 147 -8.68 -29.51 1.39
C THR A 147 -8.71 -31.01 1.49
N GLY A 148 -9.11 -31.56 2.64
CA GLY A 148 -9.24 -33.02 2.86
C GLY A 148 -7.89 -33.72 3.02
N VAL A 149 -6.85 -33.01 3.44
CA VAL A 149 -5.51 -33.55 3.70
C VAL A 149 -5.29 -33.74 5.18
#